data_f590dc45efe627480736515b0331b056
#
_entry.id   f590dc45efe627480736515b0331b056
#
_cell.length_a   1.000
_cell.length_b   1.000
_cell.length_c   1.000
_cell.angle_alpha   90.00
_cell.angle_beta   90.00
_cell.angle_gamma   90.00
#
_symmetry.space_group_name_H-M   'P 1'
#
loop_
_entity.id
_entity.type
_entity.pdbx_description
1 polymer ?
#
loop_
_entity_poly.entity_id
_entity_poly.type
_entity_poly.pdbx_seq_one_letter_code
_entity_poly.pdbx_strand_id
1 'polypeptide(L)'
;RSSDLLTAGLFQASIADFSGASQVFKGGFVTYSIEEKAKMLDIPLSQLEEHGVVSHFTAEKMAEGARAKTDSDYGIALTGVAGPDSLEGHPAGTVFIGIADRNQVRSIKVVIGGRSRSDVRYISTLYAFNLVRQALLQEDNLI
;
A
#
# COMPACT_ATOMS: atom_id res chain seq x y z
N ARG A 1 4.09 3.94 8.11
CA ARG A 1 5.02 3.40 7.10
C ARG A 1 4.28 2.78 5.94
N SER A 2 4.99 2.65 4.83
CA SER A 2 4.44 2.15 3.57
C SER A 2 5.14 0.85 3.16
N SER A 3 4.39 -0.08 2.62
CA SER A 3 4.92 -1.20 1.86
C SER A 3 4.39 -1.11 0.43
N ASP A 4 5.26 -1.17 -0.55
CA ASP A 4 4.94 -0.76 -1.90
C ASP A 4 5.51 -1.74 -2.94
N LEU A 5 4.61 -2.34 -3.70
CA LEU A 5 4.94 -3.11 -4.89
C LEU A 5 4.76 -2.27 -6.16
N LEU A 6 3.64 -1.55 -6.22
CA LEU A 6 3.13 -0.91 -7.43
C LEU A 6 3.91 0.35 -7.77
N THR A 7 4.11 1.23 -6.78
CA THR A 7 4.69 2.56 -7.03
C THR A 7 6.20 2.60 -6.87
N ALA A 8 6.81 1.48 -6.42
CA ALA A 8 8.25 1.34 -6.20
C ALA A 8 8.84 2.47 -5.34
N GLY A 9 8.11 2.83 -4.28
CA GLY A 9 8.54 3.86 -3.34
C GLY A 9 8.02 5.27 -3.62
N LEU A 10 7.25 5.49 -4.70
CA LEU A 10 6.74 6.83 -5.03
C LEU A 10 5.85 7.41 -3.92
N PHE A 11 4.99 6.59 -3.30
CA PHE A 11 4.14 7.03 -2.19
C PHE A 11 4.98 7.56 -1.03
N GLN A 12 5.96 6.81 -0.58
CA GLN A 12 6.82 7.22 0.53
C GLN A 12 7.76 8.38 0.15
N ALA A 13 8.23 8.44 -1.09
CA ALA A 13 9.02 9.58 -1.59
C ALA A 13 8.18 10.87 -1.56
N SER A 14 6.90 10.80 -1.93
CA SER A 14 5.99 11.95 -1.90
C SER A 14 5.76 12.49 -0.50
N ILE A 15 5.83 11.65 0.55
CA ILE A 15 5.75 12.12 1.94
C ILE A 15 6.94 13.03 2.28
N ALA A 16 8.12 12.68 1.78
CA ALA A 16 9.35 13.42 2.05
C ALA A 16 9.39 14.84 1.45
N ASP A 17 8.49 15.14 0.51
CA ASP A 17 8.36 16.49 -0.07
C ASP A 17 7.79 17.52 0.93
N PHE A 18 7.22 17.07 2.03
CA PHE A 18 6.63 17.94 3.04
C PHE A 18 7.62 18.23 4.19
N SER A 19 7.73 19.50 4.57
CA SER A 19 8.51 19.90 5.75
C SER A 19 7.93 19.24 7.00
N GLY A 20 8.80 18.69 7.85
CA GLY A 20 8.39 17.97 9.06
C GLY A 20 8.07 16.48 8.84
N ALA A 21 8.27 15.95 7.63
CA ALA A 21 8.04 14.54 7.32
C ALA A 21 8.76 13.58 8.28
N SER A 22 9.95 13.92 8.74
CA SER A 22 10.74 13.12 9.69
C SER A 22 10.06 12.88 11.04
N GLN A 23 9.12 13.73 11.42
CA GLN A 23 8.36 13.59 12.67
C GLN A 23 7.27 12.52 12.58
N VAL A 24 6.74 12.28 11.38
CA VAL A 24 5.59 11.38 11.16
C VAL A 24 5.92 10.17 10.31
N PHE A 25 6.94 10.24 9.48
CA PHE A 25 7.34 9.18 8.58
C PHE A 25 8.62 8.49 9.05
N LYS A 26 8.47 7.30 9.61
CA LYS A 26 9.61 6.50 10.10
C LYS A 26 10.35 5.74 9.00
N GLY A 27 9.76 5.59 7.83
CA GLY A 27 10.34 4.89 6.67
C GLY A 27 9.35 3.97 5.97
N GLY A 28 9.82 3.10 5.10
CA GLY A 28 8.97 2.18 4.35
C GLY A 28 9.72 1.02 3.73
N PHE A 29 8.98 0.11 3.12
CA PHE A 29 9.50 -1.07 2.45
C PHE A 29 9.12 -1.03 0.97
N VAL A 30 10.07 -1.32 0.10
CA VAL A 30 9.81 -1.58 -1.31
C VAL A 30 10.01 -3.07 -1.52
N THR A 31 8.89 -3.81 -1.56
CA THR A 31 8.88 -5.28 -1.64
C THR A 31 8.42 -5.70 -3.02
N TYR A 32 9.33 -5.69 -3.98
CA TYR A 32 9.00 -5.86 -5.39
C TYR A 32 8.77 -7.32 -5.79
N SER A 33 9.36 -8.27 -5.10
CA SER A 33 9.10 -9.70 -5.31
C SER A 33 8.19 -10.29 -4.23
N ILE A 34 7.61 -11.45 -4.51
CA ILE A 34 6.77 -12.17 -3.55
C ILE A 34 7.60 -12.66 -2.35
N GLU A 35 8.83 -13.08 -2.59
CA GLU A 35 9.74 -13.56 -1.55
C GLU A 35 10.12 -12.43 -0.59
N GLU A 36 10.40 -11.23 -1.12
CA GLU A 36 10.69 -10.06 -0.29
C GLU A 36 9.48 -9.61 0.53
N LYS A 37 8.27 -9.72 -0.01
CA LYS A 37 7.04 -9.48 0.79
C LYS A 37 6.96 -10.43 1.96
N ALA A 38 7.13 -11.72 1.69
CA ALA A 38 7.08 -12.75 2.72
C ALA A 38 8.13 -12.49 3.80
N LYS A 39 9.37 -12.25 3.41
CA LYS A 39 10.51 -12.07 4.29
C LYS A 39 10.46 -10.76 5.10
N MET A 40 10.25 -9.64 4.42
CA MET A 40 10.33 -8.32 5.06
C MET A 40 9.12 -7.99 5.92
N LEU A 41 7.96 -8.55 5.59
CA LEU A 41 6.69 -8.22 6.24
C LEU A 41 6.14 -9.38 7.11
N ASP A 42 6.88 -10.48 7.23
CA ASP A 42 6.49 -11.69 7.97
C ASP A 42 5.14 -12.27 7.48
N ILE A 43 4.94 -12.27 6.16
CA ILE A 43 3.75 -12.88 5.55
C ILE A 43 4.14 -14.28 5.07
N PRO A 44 3.42 -15.35 5.47
CA PRO A 44 3.70 -16.69 4.97
C PRO A 44 3.62 -16.73 3.43
N LEU A 45 4.67 -17.22 2.78
CA LEU A 45 4.75 -17.30 1.31
C LEU A 45 3.56 -18.07 0.73
N SER A 46 3.16 -19.17 1.38
CA SER A 46 2.00 -19.96 0.98
C SER A 46 0.70 -19.16 0.92
N GLN A 47 0.50 -18.21 1.82
CA GLN A 47 -0.68 -17.34 1.83
C GLN A 47 -0.64 -16.32 0.68
N LEU A 48 0.53 -15.79 0.36
CA LEU A 48 0.70 -14.89 -0.80
C LEU A 48 0.45 -15.64 -2.12
N GLU A 49 0.90 -16.89 -2.23
CA GLU A 49 0.66 -17.74 -3.39
C GLU A 49 -0.82 -18.11 -3.52
N GLU A 50 -1.49 -18.41 -2.41
CA GLU A 50 -2.91 -18.77 -2.39
C GLU A 50 -3.81 -17.60 -2.77
N HIS A 51 -3.59 -16.43 -2.21
CA HIS A 51 -4.43 -15.25 -2.40
C HIS A 51 -4.02 -14.36 -3.57
N GLY A 52 -2.80 -14.55 -4.09
CA GLY A 52 -2.20 -13.69 -5.10
C GLY A 52 -1.56 -12.43 -4.50
N VAL A 53 -0.58 -11.88 -5.21
CA VAL A 53 0.09 -10.64 -4.77
C VAL A 53 -0.75 -9.39 -5.05
N VAL A 54 -1.72 -9.48 -5.96
CA VAL A 54 -2.66 -8.41 -6.30
C VAL A 54 -4.03 -8.78 -5.74
N SER A 55 -4.27 -8.45 -4.47
CA SER A 55 -5.52 -8.82 -3.78
C SER A 55 -5.75 -7.94 -2.55
N HIS A 56 -7.00 -7.91 -2.05
CA HIS A 56 -7.35 -7.33 -0.77
C HIS A 56 -6.52 -7.93 0.36
N PHE A 57 -6.44 -9.25 0.41
CA PHE A 57 -5.66 -9.98 1.42
C PHE A 57 -4.22 -9.49 1.48
N THR A 58 -3.53 -9.46 0.35
CA THR A 58 -2.12 -9.06 0.29
C THR A 58 -1.93 -7.59 0.68
N ALA A 59 -2.80 -6.67 0.21
CA ALA A 59 -2.74 -5.27 0.60
C ALA A 59 -2.91 -5.09 2.12
N GLU A 60 -3.84 -5.80 2.73
CA GLU A 60 -4.09 -5.77 4.17
C GLU A 60 -2.91 -6.33 4.97
N LYS A 61 -2.39 -7.50 4.59
CA LYS A 61 -1.22 -8.09 5.25
C LYS A 61 0.04 -7.25 5.13
N MET A 62 0.25 -6.63 3.97
CA MET A 62 1.36 -5.68 3.78
C MET A 62 1.21 -4.45 4.69
N ALA A 63 0.01 -3.92 4.83
CA ALA A 63 -0.25 -2.77 5.70
C ALA A 63 -0.04 -3.12 7.19
N GLU A 64 -0.56 -4.26 7.64
CA GLU A 64 -0.32 -4.80 8.99
C GLU A 64 1.17 -5.00 9.26
N GLY A 65 1.87 -5.67 8.36
CA GLY A 65 3.31 -5.95 8.48
C GLY A 65 4.15 -4.66 8.52
N ALA A 66 3.85 -3.71 7.65
CA ALA A 66 4.53 -2.42 7.63
C ALA A 66 4.32 -1.66 8.95
N ARG A 67 3.10 -1.67 9.49
CA ARG A 67 2.79 -1.06 10.77
C ARG A 67 3.55 -1.72 11.93
N ALA A 68 3.47 -3.05 12.02
CA ALA A 68 4.09 -3.82 13.11
C ALA A 68 5.62 -3.70 13.13
N LYS A 69 6.27 -3.85 11.96
CA LYS A 69 7.73 -3.74 11.84
C LYS A 69 8.29 -2.39 12.27
N THR A 70 7.45 -1.41 12.34
CA THR A 70 7.87 -0.02 12.51
C THR A 70 7.30 0.64 13.74
N ASP A 71 6.46 -0.09 14.45
CA ASP A 71 5.73 0.44 15.61
C ASP A 71 5.11 1.82 15.29
N SER A 72 4.36 1.86 14.19
CA SER A 72 3.69 3.08 13.73
C SER A 72 2.21 3.04 14.06
N ASP A 73 1.57 4.20 14.13
CA ASP A 73 0.12 4.29 14.33
C ASP A 73 -0.63 3.78 13.10
N TYR A 74 -0.11 4.06 11.90
CA TYR A 74 -0.66 3.60 10.62
C TYR A 74 0.35 2.85 9.78
N GLY A 75 -0.12 1.80 9.12
CA GLY A 75 0.57 1.12 8.03
C GLY A 75 -0.23 1.28 6.73
N ILE A 76 0.43 1.62 5.64
CA ILE A 76 -0.17 1.80 4.32
C ILE A 76 0.51 0.85 3.35
N ALA A 77 -0.26 0.22 2.48
CA ALA A 77 0.29 -0.68 1.47
C ALA A 77 -0.39 -0.48 0.11
N LEU A 78 0.41 -0.58 -0.94
CA LEU A 78 -0.06 -0.53 -2.32
C LEU A 78 0.42 -1.76 -3.06
N THR A 79 -0.50 -2.49 -3.67
CA THR A 79 -0.20 -3.59 -4.59
C THR A 79 -1.11 -3.49 -5.80
N GLY A 80 -0.63 -3.87 -6.97
CA GLY A 80 -1.45 -3.74 -8.17
C GLY A 80 -0.69 -3.96 -9.46
N VAL A 81 -1.38 -3.72 -10.56
CA VAL A 81 -0.91 -3.90 -11.93
C VAL A 81 -0.74 -2.55 -12.60
N ALA A 82 0.50 -2.08 -12.70
CA ALA A 82 0.77 -0.80 -13.37
C ALA A 82 0.57 -0.87 -14.89
N GLY A 83 0.68 -2.07 -15.46
CA GLY A 83 0.54 -2.29 -16.90
C GLY A 83 1.88 -2.24 -17.66
N PRO A 84 1.86 -2.39 -19.00
CA PRO A 84 0.66 -2.51 -19.84
C PRO A 84 -0.07 -3.86 -19.77
N ASP A 85 0.62 -4.93 -19.36
CA ASP A 85 0.05 -6.28 -19.33
C ASP A 85 -0.80 -6.52 -18.08
N SER A 86 -1.71 -7.48 -18.17
CA SER A 86 -2.47 -7.97 -17.02
C SER A 86 -1.59 -8.87 -16.13
N LEU A 87 -1.99 -9.01 -14.87
CA LEU A 87 -1.33 -9.89 -13.91
C LEU A 87 -2.40 -10.56 -13.03
N GLU A 88 -2.26 -11.87 -12.80
CA GLU A 88 -3.17 -12.67 -11.95
C GLU A 88 -4.66 -12.49 -12.32
N GLY A 89 -4.95 -12.32 -13.61
CA GLY A 89 -6.32 -12.10 -14.08
C GLY A 89 -6.84 -10.68 -13.89
N HIS A 90 -6.05 -9.78 -13.33
CA HIS A 90 -6.40 -8.36 -13.19
C HIS A 90 -5.87 -7.55 -14.36
N PRO A 91 -6.70 -6.69 -14.96
CA PRO A 91 -6.23 -5.77 -16.01
C PRO A 91 -5.27 -4.71 -15.46
N ALA A 92 -4.46 -4.13 -16.36
CA ALA A 92 -3.64 -2.97 -16.02
C ALA A 92 -4.48 -1.85 -15.39
N GLY A 93 -3.96 -1.21 -14.36
CA GLY A 93 -4.66 -0.19 -13.59
C GLY A 93 -5.44 -0.71 -12.38
N THR A 94 -5.49 -2.02 -12.16
CA THR A 94 -6.08 -2.59 -10.93
C THR A 94 -5.14 -2.40 -9.77
N VAL A 95 -5.62 -1.74 -8.71
CA VAL A 95 -4.82 -1.40 -7.52
C VAL A 95 -5.61 -1.73 -6.26
N PHE A 96 -4.93 -2.37 -5.31
CA PHE A 96 -5.43 -2.56 -3.95
C PHE A 96 -4.59 -1.74 -2.99
N ILE A 97 -5.24 -0.98 -2.14
CA ILE A 97 -4.58 -0.13 -1.14
C ILE A 97 -5.09 -0.53 0.24
N GLY A 98 -4.16 -0.98 1.08
CA GLY A 98 -4.43 -1.38 2.46
C GLY A 98 -4.05 -0.27 3.44
N ILE A 99 -4.82 -0.16 4.51
CA ILE A 99 -4.50 0.67 5.66
C ILE A 99 -4.76 -0.12 6.94
N ALA A 100 -3.82 -0.08 7.85
CA ALA A 100 -3.91 -0.72 9.17
C ALA A 100 -3.66 0.31 10.26
N ASP A 101 -4.48 0.29 11.30
CA ASP A 101 -4.26 0.98 12.56
C ASP A 101 -4.23 -0.01 13.73
N ARG A 102 -4.33 0.46 14.97
CA ARG A 102 -4.31 -0.41 16.17
C ARG A 102 -5.52 -1.33 16.26
N ASN A 103 -6.65 -0.93 15.70
CA ASN A 103 -7.93 -1.57 15.94
C ASN A 103 -8.43 -2.36 14.73
N GLN A 104 -8.02 -1.96 13.52
CA GLN A 104 -8.56 -2.54 12.30
C GLN A 104 -7.57 -2.48 11.15
N VAL A 105 -7.80 -3.36 10.19
CA VAL A 105 -7.20 -3.33 8.88
C VAL A 105 -8.31 -3.33 7.84
N ARG A 106 -8.13 -2.57 6.77
CA ARG A 106 -9.05 -2.51 5.65
C ARG A 106 -8.33 -2.24 4.35
N SER A 107 -8.99 -2.53 3.25
CA SER A 107 -8.44 -2.24 1.93
C SER A 107 -9.53 -1.77 0.97
N ILE A 108 -9.10 -1.01 -0.02
CA ILE A 108 -9.93 -0.60 -1.14
C ILE A 108 -9.34 -1.13 -2.43
N LYS A 109 -10.21 -1.35 -3.41
CA LYS A 109 -9.85 -1.66 -4.78
C LYS A 109 -10.19 -0.46 -5.65
N VAL A 110 -9.24 0.00 -6.46
CA VAL A 110 -9.48 1.01 -7.49
C VAL A 110 -9.03 0.48 -8.85
N VAL A 111 -9.71 0.90 -9.90
CA VAL A 111 -9.37 0.53 -11.28
C VAL A 111 -9.08 1.81 -12.05
N ILE A 112 -7.81 2.00 -12.41
CA ILE A 112 -7.31 3.18 -13.12
C ILE A 112 -7.09 2.76 -14.58
N GLY A 113 -8.17 2.76 -15.35
CA GLY A 113 -8.13 2.34 -16.75
C GLY A 113 -7.65 3.43 -17.71
N GLY A 114 -7.13 3.01 -18.89
CA GLY A 114 -6.80 3.91 -19.98
C GLY A 114 -5.64 4.87 -19.72
N ARG A 115 -4.77 4.57 -18.77
CA ARG A 115 -3.64 5.41 -18.34
C ARG A 115 -2.30 4.72 -18.57
N SER A 116 -1.25 5.54 -18.71
CA SER A 116 0.12 5.04 -18.77
C SER A 116 0.55 4.41 -17.44
N ARG A 117 1.60 3.58 -17.45
CA ARG A 117 2.21 3.00 -16.24
C ARG A 117 2.59 4.08 -15.22
N SER A 118 3.16 5.19 -15.66
CA SER A 118 3.53 6.32 -14.79
C SER A 118 2.30 6.96 -14.16
N ASP A 119 1.21 7.15 -14.93
CA ASP A 119 -0.03 7.72 -14.43
C ASP A 119 -0.71 6.80 -13.41
N VAL A 120 -0.74 5.50 -13.65
CA VAL A 120 -1.28 4.53 -12.68
C VAL A 120 -0.54 4.62 -11.36
N ARG A 121 0.78 4.67 -11.39
CA ARG A 121 1.61 4.84 -10.18
C ARG A 121 1.30 6.14 -9.45
N TYR A 122 1.27 7.26 -10.15
CA TYR A 122 0.99 8.57 -9.58
C TYR A 122 -0.42 8.66 -8.99
N ILE A 123 -1.44 8.26 -9.75
CA ILE A 123 -2.84 8.30 -9.31
C ILE A 123 -3.06 7.37 -8.10
N SER A 124 -2.40 6.23 -8.06
CA SER A 124 -2.43 5.32 -6.91
C SER A 124 -1.94 5.99 -5.61
N THR A 125 -0.89 6.80 -5.69
CA THR A 125 -0.41 7.57 -4.53
C THR A 125 -1.44 8.57 -4.03
N LEU A 126 -2.20 9.22 -4.94
CA LEU A 126 -3.26 10.15 -4.55
C LEU A 126 -4.39 9.43 -3.81
N TYR A 127 -4.81 8.26 -4.27
CA TYR A 127 -5.79 7.43 -3.57
C TYR A 127 -5.30 6.99 -2.19
N ALA A 128 -4.02 6.62 -2.08
CA ALA A 128 -3.44 6.23 -0.79
C ALA A 128 -3.41 7.41 0.19
N PHE A 129 -3.02 8.60 -0.24
CA PHE A 129 -3.08 9.81 0.59
C PHE A 129 -4.51 10.14 1.02
N ASN A 130 -5.47 10.02 0.12
CA ASN A 130 -6.87 10.25 0.47
C ASN A 130 -7.38 9.26 1.52
N LEU A 131 -6.98 8.00 1.42
CA LEU A 131 -7.34 6.97 2.40
C LEU A 131 -6.76 7.30 3.79
N VAL A 132 -5.51 7.76 3.86
CA VAL A 132 -4.88 8.22 5.10
C VAL A 132 -5.60 9.44 5.66
N ARG A 133 -5.89 10.41 4.81
CA ARG A 133 -6.63 11.62 5.20
C ARG A 133 -7.98 11.28 5.82
N GLN A 134 -8.74 10.38 5.20
CA GLN A 134 -10.03 9.92 5.73
C GLN A 134 -9.88 9.23 7.08
N ALA A 135 -8.87 8.38 7.26
CA ALA A 135 -8.62 7.71 8.54
C ALA A 135 -8.30 8.71 9.66
N LEU A 136 -7.47 9.72 9.38
CA LEU A 136 -7.14 10.77 10.34
C LEU A 136 -8.37 11.62 10.71
N LEU A 137 -9.23 11.96 9.75
CA LEU A 137 -10.46 12.70 10.02
C LEU A 137 -11.46 11.89 10.84
N GLN A 138 -11.52 10.57 10.69
CA GLN A 138 -12.35 9.71 11.52
C GLN A 138 -11.89 9.69 12.98
N GLU A 139 -10.58 9.69 13.24
CA GLU A 139 -10.04 9.82 14.60
C GLU A 139 -10.43 11.16 15.24
N ASP A 140 -10.33 12.26 14.52
CA ASP A 140 -10.72 13.58 15.01
C ASP A 140 -12.23 13.67 15.35
N ASN A 141 -13.07 12.92 14.63
CA ASN A 141 -14.52 12.87 14.87
C ASN A 141 -14.93 11.96 16.05
N LEU A 142 -14.02 11.15 16.58
CA LEU A 142 -14.26 10.29 17.74
C LEU A 142 -13.95 10.97 19.08
N ILE A 143 -13.43 12.17 19.02
CA ILE A 143 -13.20 13.03 20.17
C ILE A 143 -14.42 13.96 20.33
#